data_0e1bcfbc4b98dffade9919fd7098cba2
#
_entry.id   0e1bcfbc4b98dffade9919fd7098cba2
#
_cell.length_a   1.000
_cell.length_b   1.000
_cell.length_c   1.000
_cell.angle_alpha   90.00
_cell.angle_beta   90.00
_cell.angle_gamma   90.00
#
_symmetry.space_group_name_H-M   'P 1'
#
loop_
_entity.id
_entity.type
_entity.pdbx_description
1 polymer ?
#
loop_
_entity_poly.entity_id
_entity_poly.type
_entity_poly.pdbx_seq_one_letter_code
_entity_poly.pdbx_strand_id
1 'polypeptide(L)'
;MLSADNSLDPLLKRPFSLFRRLDKDIQILYRVVGKLTNILKDKKPDDILEIIGPLGNGFPVIKGKARPILIGGGIGSAPLFSLAETIKHKKPIFFIGAKTKKEILYTYALKSIGINPIISTDDGTLGQKGFVTDMLKVFLTHHSSPITDYCIYACGPRLMLKELTLLSGKFNLKGYIALEENMACGVGACLSCVVNTKNGFKRVCKEGPVFPMEEIKWDAD
;
A
#
# COMPACT_ATOMS: atom_id res chain seq x y z
N MET A 1 7.47 -13.00 -2.37
CA MET A 1 7.57 -13.97 -1.25
C MET A 1 9.05 -14.18 -0.92
N LEU A 2 9.42 -14.09 0.36
CA LEU A 2 10.81 -14.11 0.82
C LEU A 2 10.99 -15.11 1.97
N SER A 3 12.11 -15.85 1.99
CA SER A 3 12.67 -16.54 3.15
C SER A 3 14.06 -16.01 3.47
N ALA A 4 14.43 -16.03 4.73
CA ALA A 4 15.69 -15.47 5.19
C ALA A 4 16.83 -16.48 5.18
N ASP A 5 16.51 -17.77 5.16
CA ASP A 5 17.45 -18.88 5.16
C ASP A 5 16.73 -20.16 4.70
N ASN A 6 17.45 -21.27 4.68
CA ASN A 6 16.95 -22.60 4.32
C ASN A 6 16.39 -23.37 5.51
N SER A 7 16.12 -22.72 6.65
CA SER A 7 15.53 -23.40 7.81
C SER A 7 14.05 -23.75 7.56
N LEU A 8 13.58 -24.78 8.26
CA LEU A 8 12.17 -25.15 8.24
C LEU A 8 11.31 -24.28 9.16
N ASP A 9 11.89 -23.29 9.84
CA ASP A 9 11.18 -22.45 10.77
C ASP A 9 11.63 -20.97 10.70
N PRO A 10 10.87 -20.10 10.06
CA PRO A 10 9.51 -20.30 9.52
C PRO A 10 9.50 -21.03 8.17
N LEU A 11 8.73 -22.10 8.04
CA LEU A 11 8.65 -22.94 6.83
C LEU A 11 8.20 -22.16 5.59
N LEU A 12 7.18 -21.31 5.73
CA LEU A 12 6.58 -20.62 4.59
C LEU A 12 7.27 -19.28 4.33
N LYS A 13 7.49 -18.96 3.07
CA LYS A 13 7.91 -17.62 2.64
C LYS A 13 6.83 -16.59 3.00
N ARG A 14 7.23 -15.37 3.30
CA ARG A 14 6.32 -14.26 3.62
C ARG A 14 6.23 -13.28 2.46
N PRO A 15 5.04 -12.70 2.20
CA PRO A 15 4.88 -11.63 1.22
C PRO A 15 5.53 -10.33 1.70
N PHE A 16 6.20 -9.65 0.79
CA PHE A 16 6.70 -8.30 1.00
C PHE A 16 6.36 -7.44 -0.19
N SER A 17 5.92 -6.24 0.08
CA SER A 17 5.71 -5.22 -0.96
C SER A 17 7.03 -4.57 -1.32
N LEU A 18 7.17 -4.24 -2.60
CA LEU A 18 8.30 -3.48 -3.09
C LEU A 18 8.18 -2.03 -2.62
N PHE A 19 9.22 -1.52 -1.96
CA PHE A 19 9.33 -0.10 -1.62
C PHE A 19 9.89 0.69 -2.80
N ARG A 20 11.00 0.22 -3.37
CA ARG A 20 11.68 0.89 -4.49
C ARG A 20 12.44 -0.12 -5.35
N ARG A 21 12.51 0.16 -6.65
CA ARG A 21 13.41 -0.52 -7.57
C ARG A 21 14.56 0.40 -7.95
N LEU A 22 15.78 -0.11 -7.88
CA LEU A 22 17.01 0.59 -8.21
C LEU A 22 17.80 -0.27 -9.21
N ASP A 23 17.64 -0.04 -10.50
CA ASP A 23 18.27 -0.81 -11.57
C ASP A 23 18.15 -2.34 -11.35
N LYS A 24 19.21 -2.98 -10.82
CA LYS A 24 19.25 -4.41 -10.51
C LYS A 24 18.79 -4.76 -9.09
N ASP A 25 18.66 -3.76 -8.22
CA ASP A 25 18.35 -3.94 -6.83
C ASP A 25 16.88 -3.63 -6.51
N ILE A 26 16.39 -4.23 -5.46
CA ILE A 26 15.09 -3.92 -4.88
C ILE A 26 15.24 -3.51 -3.42
N GLN A 27 14.43 -2.56 -2.99
CA GLN A 27 14.32 -2.17 -1.59
C GLN A 27 12.98 -2.61 -1.04
N ILE A 28 13.00 -3.16 0.16
CA ILE A 28 11.83 -3.58 0.92
C ILE A 28 11.83 -2.82 2.24
N LEU A 29 10.74 -2.12 2.53
CA LEU A 29 10.52 -1.50 3.84
C LEU A 29 9.56 -2.40 4.63
N TYR A 30 9.99 -2.83 5.81
CA TYR A 30 9.21 -3.75 6.63
C TYR A 30 9.24 -3.38 8.11
N ARG A 31 8.23 -3.86 8.84
CA ARG A 31 8.18 -3.78 10.30
C ARG A 31 8.59 -5.13 10.89
N VAL A 32 9.38 -5.09 11.96
CA VAL A 32 9.73 -6.30 12.72
C VAL A 32 8.56 -6.68 13.62
N VAL A 33 7.82 -7.72 13.22
CA VAL A 33 6.59 -8.15 13.89
C VAL A 33 6.51 -9.64 14.14
N GLY A 34 7.40 -10.44 13.56
CA GLY A 34 7.34 -11.90 13.65
C GLY A 34 8.68 -12.56 13.39
N LYS A 35 8.68 -13.87 13.37
CA LYS A 35 9.91 -14.68 13.33
C LYS A 35 10.80 -14.34 12.15
N LEU A 36 10.26 -14.37 10.91
CA LEU A 36 11.03 -14.03 9.72
C LEU A 36 11.62 -12.63 9.79
N THR A 37 10.83 -11.64 10.19
CA THR A 37 11.29 -10.25 10.23
C THR A 37 12.31 -9.99 11.34
N ASN A 38 12.30 -10.80 12.42
CA ASN A 38 13.38 -10.80 13.41
C ASN A 38 14.68 -11.39 12.85
N ILE A 39 14.61 -12.48 12.07
CA ILE A 39 15.78 -13.02 11.39
C ILE A 39 16.33 -12.00 10.38
N LEU A 40 15.45 -11.39 9.57
CA LEU A 40 15.85 -10.37 8.60
C LEU A 40 16.55 -9.16 9.21
N LYS A 41 16.13 -8.74 10.41
CA LYS A 41 16.73 -7.61 11.15
C LYS A 41 18.21 -7.84 11.42
N ASP A 42 18.62 -9.08 11.64
CA ASP A 42 19.98 -9.45 12.03
C ASP A 42 20.87 -9.83 10.82
N LYS A 43 20.32 -9.84 9.59
CA LYS A 43 21.04 -10.08 8.35
C LYS A 43 22.04 -8.96 8.06
N LYS A 44 23.18 -9.36 7.48
CA LYS A 44 24.30 -8.47 7.11
C LYS A 44 24.41 -8.37 5.60
N PRO A 45 25.16 -7.40 5.06
CA PRO A 45 25.59 -7.42 3.67
C PRO A 45 26.21 -8.77 3.31
N ASP A 46 25.99 -9.23 2.08
CA ASP A 46 26.40 -10.53 1.53
C ASP A 46 25.64 -11.76 2.05
N ASP A 47 24.72 -11.60 3.01
CA ASP A 47 23.82 -12.68 3.38
C ASP A 47 22.82 -12.98 2.25
N ILE A 48 22.61 -14.26 1.96
CA ILE A 48 21.73 -14.70 0.89
C ILE A 48 20.29 -14.78 1.39
N LEU A 49 19.37 -14.20 0.62
CA LEU A 49 17.93 -14.31 0.80
C LEU A 49 17.31 -15.02 -0.40
N GLU A 50 16.36 -15.89 -0.16
CA GLU A 50 15.63 -16.56 -1.23
C GLU A 50 14.32 -15.83 -1.54
N ILE A 51 14.12 -15.43 -2.81
CA ILE A 51 12.96 -14.65 -3.24
C ILE A 51 12.25 -15.35 -4.39
N ILE A 52 10.92 -15.42 -4.30
CA ILE A 52 10.04 -15.73 -5.42
C ILE A 52 9.29 -14.47 -5.80
N GLY A 53 9.45 -14.01 -7.03
CA GLY A 53 8.82 -12.79 -7.52
C GLY A 53 9.33 -12.34 -8.89
N PRO A 54 8.75 -11.26 -9.46
CA PRO A 54 7.58 -10.53 -8.94
C PRO A 54 6.30 -11.36 -9.01
N LEU A 55 5.39 -11.16 -8.06
CA LEU A 55 4.11 -11.86 -7.96
C LEU A 55 2.94 -10.86 -7.93
N GLY A 56 1.79 -11.31 -8.44
CA GLY A 56 0.56 -10.50 -8.47
C GLY A 56 0.62 -9.31 -9.42
N ASN A 57 -0.34 -8.41 -9.29
CA ASN A 57 -0.53 -7.23 -10.15
C ASN A 57 -0.35 -5.95 -9.32
N GLY A 58 0.56 -5.08 -9.77
CA GLY A 58 0.80 -3.79 -9.15
C GLY A 58 -0.25 -2.74 -9.51
N PHE A 59 -0.11 -1.55 -8.93
CA PHE A 59 -0.99 -0.42 -9.25
C PHE A 59 -0.92 -0.05 -10.74
N PRO A 60 -2.07 0.04 -11.43
CA PRO A 60 -2.08 0.47 -12.82
C PRO A 60 -1.76 1.98 -12.92
N VAL A 61 -0.90 2.34 -13.84
CA VAL A 61 -0.67 3.76 -14.15
C VAL A 61 -1.80 4.23 -15.05
N ILE A 62 -2.70 5.08 -14.50
CA ILE A 62 -3.82 5.62 -15.28
C ILE A 62 -3.33 6.47 -16.45
N LYS A 63 -3.96 6.27 -17.60
CA LYS A 63 -3.80 7.14 -18.77
C LYS A 63 -4.71 8.38 -18.62
N GLY A 64 -4.35 9.47 -19.27
CA GLY A 64 -5.16 10.70 -19.26
C GLY A 64 -4.74 11.71 -18.19
N LYS A 65 -5.61 12.70 -17.95
CA LYS A 65 -5.31 13.92 -17.17
C LYS A 65 -5.56 13.78 -15.68
N ALA A 66 -6.22 12.71 -15.23
CA ALA A 66 -6.56 12.55 -13.81
C ALA A 66 -5.30 12.62 -12.93
N ARG A 67 -5.39 13.44 -11.87
CA ARG A 67 -4.31 13.63 -10.90
C ARG A 67 -4.37 12.53 -9.84
N PRO A 68 -3.27 11.80 -9.60
CA PRO A 68 -3.26 10.74 -8.60
C PRO A 68 -3.34 11.30 -7.17
N ILE A 69 -4.17 10.66 -6.34
CA ILE A 69 -4.16 10.81 -4.87
C ILE A 69 -3.66 9.49 -4.29
N LEU A 70 -2.51 9.54 -3.63
CA LEU A 70 -1.90 8.40 -2.96
C LEU A 70 -2.21 8.46 -1.47
N ILE A 71 -2.74 7.39 -0.88
CA ILE A 71 -3.15 7.38 0.53
C ILE A 71 -2.56 6.14 1.21
N GLY A 72 -1.62 6.39 2.11
CA GLY A 72 -0.91 5.33 2.84
C GLY A 72 -1.23 5.33 4.33
N GLY A 73 -1.49 4.14 4.90
CA GLY A 73 -1.68 3.94 6.33
C GLY A 73 -0.51 3.20 6.96
N GLY A 74 0.25 3.85 7.84
CA GLY A 74 1.42 3.26 8.50
C GLY A 74 2.43 2.68 7.50
N ILE A 75 2.90 1.45 7.76
CA ILE A 75 3.85 0.75 6.86
C ILE A 75 3.24 0.45 5.48
N GLY A 76 1.91 0.37 5.36
CA GLY A 76 1.22 0.18 4.08
C GLY A 76 1.44 1.33 3.09
N SER A 77 1.94 2.47 3.52
CA SER A 77 2.36 3.56 2.64
C SER A 77 3.62 3.21 1.80
N ALA A 78 4.40 2.19 2.21
CA ALA A 78 5.65 1.82 1.55
C ALA A 78 5.51 1.46 0.05
N PRO A 79 4.58 0.60 -0.39
CA PRO A 79 4.43 0.25 -1.80
C PRO A 79 3.98 1.44 -2.66
N LEU A 80 3.35 2.45 -2.06
CA LEU A 80 2.95 3.66 -2.78
C LEU A 80 4.14 4.56 -3.14
N PHE A 81 5.32 4.38 -2.50
CA PHE A 81 6.51 5.13 -2.86
C PHE A 81 7.00 4.80 -4.26
N SER A 82 7.08 3.51 -4.62
CA SER A 82 7.46 3.07 -5.97
C SER A 82 6.49 3.61 -7.04
N LEU A 83 5.20 3.62 -6.74
CA LEU A 83 4.20 4.22 -7.62
C LEU A 83 4.43 5.74 -7.73
N ALA A 84 4.61 6.44 -6.59
CA ALA A 84 4.83 7.88 -6.56
C ALA A 84 6.05 8.29 -7.40
N GLU A 85 7.15 7.54 -7.30
CA GLU A 85 8.37 7.75 -8.08
C GLU A 85 8.11 7.60 -9.59
N THR A 86 7.32 6.58 -9.97
CA THR A 86 6.95 6.33 -11.36
C THR A 86 6.06 7.43 -11.94
N ILE A 87 5.10 7.92 -11.15
CA ILE A 87 4.09 8.89 -11.63
C ILE A 87 4.34 10.32 -11.15
N LYS A 88 5.55 10.65 -10.66
CA LYS A 88 5.87 12.00 -10.14
C LYS A 88 5.59 13.13 -11.15
N HIS A 89 5.73 12.85 -12.45
CA HIS A 89 5.39 13.78 -13.51
C HIS A 89 3.91 14.23 -13.52
N LYS A 90 3.01 13.43 -12.94
CA LYS A 90 1.58 13.75 -12.77
C LYS A 90 1.31 14.58 -11.51
N LYS A 91 2.35 14.98 -10.77
CA LYS A 91 2.26 15.78 -9.52
C LYS A 91 1.26 15.18 -8.52
N PRO A 92 1.43 13.92 -8.10
CA PRO A 92 0.49 13.26 -7.19
C PRO A 92 0.38 14.01 -5.87
N ILE A 93 -0.79 13.91 -5.24
CA ILE A 93 -1.00 14.33 -3.86
C ILE A 93 -0.80 13.09 -2.99
N PHE A 94 0.05 13.18 -1.97
CA PHE A 94 0.36 12.04 -1.12
C PHE A 94 -0.08 12.29 0.33
N PHE A 95 -1.05 11.52 0.80
CA PHE A 95 -1.50 11.52 2.18
C PHE A 95 -0.89 10.34 2.93
N ILE A 96 -0.36 10.59 4.12
CA ILE A 96 0.17 9.55 5.01
C ILE A 96 -0.50 9.67 6.37
N GLY A 97 -1.18 8.60 6.78
CA GLY A 97 -1.72 8.44 8.13
C GLY A 97 -0.93 7.44 8.95
N ALA A 98 -0.77 7.68 10.24
CA ALA A 98 -0.15 6.75 11.18
C ALA A 98 -0.66 6.98 12.60
N LYS A 99 -0.41 6.04 13.50
CA LYS A 99 -0.76 6.24 14.92
C LYS A 99 0.04 7.36 15.56
N THR A 100 1.33 7.40 15.27
CA THR A 100 2.29 8.37 15.85
C THR A 100 3.33 8.79 14.83
N LYS A 101 4.09 9.86 15.11
CA LYS A 101 5.21 10.32 14.28
C LYS A 101 6.28 9.25 14.03
N LYS A 102 6.43 8.28 14.95
CA LYS A 102 7.42 7.20 14.83
C LYS A 102 7.14 6.25 13.65
N GLU A 103 5.90 6.20 13.20
CA GLU A 103 5.47 5.37 12.07
C GLU A 103 5.48 6.13 10.73
N ILE A 104 5.75 7.44 10.76
CA ILE A 104 5.90 8.25 9.55
C ILE A 104 7.34 8.11 9.05
N LEU A 105 7.50 7.29 8.02
CA LEU A 105 8.79 6.93 7.46
C LEU A 105 9.02 7.63 6.10
N TYR A 106 10.26 7.64 5.63
CA TYR A 106 10.69 8.03 4.28
C TYR A 106 10.13 9.37 3.72
N THR A 107 9.69 10.30 4.55
CA THR A 107 9.26 11.64 4.12
C THR A 107 10.37 12.39 3.39
N TYR A 108 11.63 12.18 3.79
CA TYR A 108 12.78 12.74 3.10
C TYR A 108 12.89 12.20 1.66
N ALA A 109 12.72 10.88 1.47
CA ALA A 109 12.75 10.28 0.14
C ALA A 109 11.61 10.79 -0.76
N LEU A 110 10.41 11.03 -0.22
CA LEU A 110 9.32 11.66 -0.98
C LEU A 110 9.68 13.10 -1.40
N LYS A 111 10.24 13.88 -0.46
CA LYS A 111 10.68 15.26 -0.76
C LYS A 111 11.77 15.31 -1.83
N SER A 112 12.70 14.34 -1.82
CA SER A 112 13.78 14.27 -2.82
C SER A 112 13.28 14.01 -4.25
N ILE A 113 12.08 13.45 -4.41
CA ILE A 113 11.41 13.28 -5.71
C ILE A 113 10.37 14.38 -6.01
N GLY A 114 10.34 15.44 -5.19
CA GLY A 114 9.46 16.60 -5.38
C GLY A 114 8.05 16.44 -4.82
N ILE A 115 7.81 15.47 -3.93
CA ILE A 115 6.49 15.22 -3.33
C ILE A 115 6.54 15.59 -1.84
N ASN A 116 5.73 16.59 -1.44
CA ASN A 116 5.53 16.94 -0.04
C ASN A 116 4.29 16.21 0.47
N PRO A 117 4.44 15.20 1.37
CA PRO A 117 3.29 14.48 1.88
C PRO A 117 2.47 15.32 2.85
N ILE A 118 1.16 15.14 2.80
CA ILE A 118 0.22 15.66 3.78
C ILE A 118 0.06 14.59 4.86
N ILE A 119 0.36 14.93 6.11
CA ILE A 119 0.52 13.96 7.19
C ILE A 119 -0.57 14.14 8.24
N SER A 120 -1.13 13.00 8.71
CA SER A 120 -1.92 12.93 9.93
C SER A 120 -1.37 11.88 10.88
N THR A 121 -1.52 12.13 12.17
CA THR A 121 -1.30 11.11 13.20
C THR A 121 -2.46 11.08 14.16
N ASP A 122 -2.85 9.87 14.58
CA ASP A 122 -4.00 9.69 15.47
C ASP A 122 -3.83 10.47 16.78
N ASP A 123 -2.58 10.49 17.31
CA ASP A 123 -2.21 11.20 18.54
C ASP A 123 -1.88 12.69 18.35
N GLY A 124 -1.74 13.16 17.11
CA GLY A 124 -1.37 14.55 16.78
C GLY A 124 0.11 14.88 16.97
N THR A 125 0.99 13.88 17.08
CA THR A 125 2.44 14.11 17.28
C THR A 125 3.17 14.60 16.03
N LEU A 126 2.55 14.48 14.86
CA LEU A 126 3.05 15.04 13.59
C LEU A 126 1.90 15.30 12.62
N GLY A 127 1.92 16.47 11.98
CA GLY A 127 0.87 16.86 11.02
C GLY A 127 -0.46 17.15 11.69
N GLN A 128 -1.56 16.86 11.01
CA GLN A 128 -2.90 17.03 11.56
C GLN A 128 -3.25 15.87 12.51
N LYS A 129 -3.91 16.15 13.62
CA LYS A 129 -4.45 15.13 14.51
C LYS A 129 -5.69 14.48 13.89
N GLY A 130 -5.74 13.15 13.88
CA GLY A 130 -6.88 12.36 13.39
C GLY A 130 -6.53 11.45 12.22
N PHE A 131 -7.55 10.86 11.61
CA PHE A 131 -7.38 9.86 10.57
C PHE A 131 -7.11 10.49 9.20
N VAL A 132 -6.33 9.80 8.39
CA VAL A 132 -6.03 10.22 7.01
C VAL A 132 -7.28 10.25 6.12
N THR A 133 -8.28 9.44 6.44
CA THR A 133 -9.58 9.44 5.76
C THR A 133 -10.36 10.73 5.98
N ASP A 134 -10.30 11.31 7.19
CA ASP A 134 -10.91 12.60 7.49
C ASP A 134 -10.23 13.73 6.71
N MET A 135 -8.90 13.71 6.63
CA MET A 135 -8.15 14.67 5.82
C MET A 135 -8.53 14.60 4.34
N LEU A 136 -8.65 13.38 3.80
CA LEU A 136 -9.12 13.21 2.42
C LEU A 136 -10.53 13.78 2.25
N LYS A 137 -11.43 13.48 3.17
CA LYS A 137 -12.82 13.99 3.15
C LYS A 137 -12.85 15.52 3.12
N VAL A 138 -12.08 16.17 3.98
CA VAL A 138 -11.95 17.64 4.01
C VAL A 138 -11.38 18.15 2.67
N PHE A 139 -10.31 17.51 2.17
CA PHE A 139 -9.72 17.85 0.88
C PHE A 139 -10.76 17.80 -0.24
N LEU A 140 -11.50 16.69 -0.37
CA LEU A 140 -12.51 16.50 -1.42
C LEU A 140 -13.70 17.45 -1.30
N THR A 141 -14.06 17.88 -0.08
CA THR A 141 -15.18 18.79 0.15
C THR A 141 -14.84 20.24 -0.22
N HIS A 142 -13.58 20.65 0.01
CA HIS A 142 -13.18 22.05 -0.15
C HIS A 142 -12.38 22.31 -1.45
N HIS A 143 -12.14 21.31 -2.26
CA HIS A 143 -11.38 21.50 -3.51
C HIS A 143 -12.29 21.96 -4.64
N SER A 144 -11.87 23.04 -5.31
CA SER A 144 -12.63 23.70 -6.40
C SER A 144 -12.52 22.99 -7.76
N SER A 145 -11.62 22.01 -7.91
CA SER A 145 -11.49 21.25 -9.15
C SER A 145 -12.56 20.15 -9.24
N PRO A 146 -13.04 19.79 -10.44
CA PRO A 146 -13.95 18.68 -10.61
C PRO A 146 -13.37 17.41 -9.96
N ILE A 147 -14.14 16.78 -9.10
CA ILE A 147 -13.71 15.58 -8.34
C ILE A 147 -13.33 14.44 -9.29
N THR A 148 -13.95 14.37 -10.46
CA THR A 148 -13.65 13.41 -11.53
C THR A 148 -12.22 13.49 -12.08
N ASP A 149 -11.49 14.59 -11.78
CA ASP A 149 -10.11 14.77 -12.20
C ASP A 149 -9.10 14.04 -11.30
N TYR A 150 -9.56 13.28 -10.31
CA TYR A 150 -8.70 12.53 -9.41
C TYR A 150 -8.89 11.01 -9.55
N CYS A 151 -7.81 10.27 -9.22
CA CYS A 151 -7.85 8.82 -9.04
C CYS A 151 -7.11 8.43 -7.76
N ILE A 152 -7.75 7.64 -6.92
CA ILE A 152 -7.22 7.22 -5.63
C ILE A 152 -6.38 5.94 -5.78
N TYR A 153 -5.25 5.90 -5.07
CA TYR A 153 -4.43 4.72 -4.86
C TYR A 153 -4.17 4.58 -3.37
N ALA A 154 -4.58 3.48 -2.77
CA ALA A 154 -4.45 3.33 -1.33
C ALA A 154 -3.86 1.99 -0.92
N CYS A 155 -3.07 2.02 0.17
CA CYS A 155 -2.55 0.83 0.83
C CYS A 155 -2.42 1.10 2.34
N GLY A 156 -2.89 0.17 3.17
CA GLY A 156 -2.86 0.30 4.61
C GLY A 156 -3.87 -0.60 5.32
N PRO A 157 -4.22 -0.29 6.57
CA PRO A 157 -5.15 -1.08 7.37
C PRO A 157 -6.51 -1.30 6.70
N ARG A 158 -7.09 -2.48 6.89
CA ARG A 158 -8.36 -2.90 6.27
C ARG A 158 -9.49 -1.90 6.49
N LEU A 159 -9.63 -1.39 7.72
CA LEU A 159 -10.67 -0.39 8.05
C LEU A 159 -10.48 0.93 7.31
N MET A 160 -9.22 1.38 7.15
CA MET A 160 -8.92 2.57 6.35
C MET A 160 -9.33 2.35 4.89
N LEU A 161 -9.00 1.20 4.30
CA LEU A 161 -9.34 0.88 2.92
C LEU A 161 -10.85 0.76 2.71
N LYS A 162 -11.59 0.19 3.69
CA LYS A 162 -13.06 0.14 3.68
C LYS A 162 -13.65 1.56 3.65
N GLU A 163 -13.20 2.43 4.53
CA GLU A 163 -13.66 3.84 4.59
C GLU A 163 -13.34 4.60 3.30
N LEU A 164 -12.13 4.43 2.75
CA LEU A 164 -11.75 5.02 1.47
C LEU A 164 -12.63 4.54 0.32
N THR A 165 -13.03 3.27 0.33
CA THR A 165 -13.96 2.72 -0.67
C THR A 165 -15.33 3.39 -0.58
N LEU A 166 -15.84 3.60 0.64
CA LEU A 166 -17.11 4.31 0.86
C LEU A 166 -17.03 5.77 0.41
N LEU A 167 -15.96 6.47 0.76
CA LEU A 167 -15.71 7.84 0.31
C LEU A 167 -15.59 7.93 -1.21
N SER A 168 -14.87 7.00 -1.84
CA SER A 168 -14.75 6.92 -3.29
C SER A 168 -16.11 6.78 -3.96
N GLY A 169 -16.97 5.90 -3.45
CA GLY A 169 -18.35 5.76 -3.95
C GLY A 169 -19.18 7.02 -3.76
N LYS A 170 -19.10 7.66 -2.58
CA LYS A 170 -19.84 8.90 -2.28
C LYS A 170 -19.48 10.05 -3.22
N PHE A 171 -18.22 10.17 -3.56
CA PHE A 171 -17.69 11.22 -4.44
C PHE A 171 -17.56 10.80 -5.90
N ASN A 172 -18.03 9.60 -6.27
CA ASN A 172 -17.92 9.02 -7.61
C ASN A 172 -16.48 9.06 -8.17
N LEU A 173 -15.52 8.73 -7.32
CA LEU A 173 -14.09 8.66 -7.66
C LEU A 173 -13.69 7.24 -8.06
N LYS A 174 -12.84 7.13 -9.07
CA LYS A 174 -12.16 5.87 -9.37
C LYS A 174 -10.99 5.68 -8.41
N GLY A 175 -10.76 4.44 -8.00
CA GLY A 175 -9.63 4.16 -7.14
C GLY A 175 -9.22 2.70 -7.12
N TYR A 176 -8.00 2.48 -6.66
CA TYR A 176 -7.37 1.17 -6.52
C TYR A 176 -6.83 1.00 -5.11
N ILE A 177 -6.99 -0.17 -4.53
CA ILE A 177 -6.47 -0.52 -3.22
C ILE A 177 -5.58 -1.75 -3.31
N ALA A 178 -4.50 -1.77 -2.54
CA ALA A 178 -3.70 -2.96 -2.33
C ALA A 178 -4.17 -3.65 -1.05
N LEU A 179 -4.62 -4.89 -1.18
CA LEU A 179 -5.07 -5.73 -0.07
C LEU A 179 -3.93 -6.62 0.43
N GLU A 180 -3.93 -6.86 1.73
CA GLU A 180 -3.03 -7.79 2.40
C GLU A 180 -3.85 -8.97 2.95
N GLU A 181 -3.40 -10.20 2.64
CA GLU A 181 -3.99 -11.43 3.16
C GLU A 181 -2.90 -12.43 3.54
N ASN A 182 -3.24 -13.39 4.37
CA ASN A 182 -2.33 -14.46 4.73
C ASN A 182 -2.01 -15.33 3.51
N MET A 183 -0.73 -15.40 3.16
CA MET A 183 -0.27 -16.14 1.99
C MET A 183 0.59 -17.34 2.39
N ALA A 184 0.26 -18.51 1.84
CA ALA A 184 1.10 -19.70 1.96
C ALA A 184 1.97 -19.87 0.69
N CYS A 185 1.37 -20.11 -0.48
CA CYS A 185 2.11 -20.41 -1.70
C CYS A 185 2.58 -19.19 -2.49
N GLY A 186 1.85 -18.08 -2.47
CA GLY A 186 2.14 -16.87 -3.26
C GLY A 186 1.87 -16.97 -4.77
N VAL A 187 1.53 -18.15 -5.29
CA VAL A 187 1.37 -18.44 -6.73
C VAL A 187 -0.07 -18.79 -7.15
N GLY A 188 -1.02 -18.66 -6.23
CA GLY A 188 -2.44 -18.87 -6.53
C GLY A 188 -2.91 -20.33 -6.44
N ALA A 189 -2.11 -21.24 -5.90
CA ALA A 189 -2.44 -22.68 -5.84
C ALA A 189 -3.25 -23.06 -4.58
N CYS A 190 -2.88 -22.50 -3.40
CA CYS A 190 -3.43 -22.96 -2.10
C CYS A 190 -4.74 -22.29 -1.68
N LEU A 191 -5.16 -21.23 -2.33
CA LEU A 191 -6.40 -20.46 -2.07
C LEU A 191 -6.48 -19.83 -0.66
N SER A 192 -5.37 -19.72 0.08
CA SER A 192 -5.38 -19.15 1.45
C SER A 192 -5.58 -17.63 1.48
N CYS A 193 -5.28 -16.93 0.38
CA CYS A 193 -5.30 -15.47 0.30
C CYS A 193 -6.50 -14.93 -0.50
N VAL A 194 -7.66 -15.60 -0.43
CA VAL A 194 -8.85 -15.19 -1.18
C VAL A 194 -9.55 -14.01 -0.50
N VAL A 195 -10.05 -13.10 -1.31
CA VAL A 195 -10.93 -12.01 -0.91
C VAL A 195 -12.24 -12.07 -1.68
N ASN A 196 -13.32 -11.60 -1.05
CA ASN A 196 -14.64 -11.56 -1.67
C ASN A 196 -14.76 -10.33 -2.56
N THR A 197 -15.18 -10.54 -3.81
CA THR A 197 -15.41 -9.48 -4.77
C THR A 197 -16.81 -9.58 -5.37
N LYS A 198 -17.25 -8.55 -6.08
CA LYS A 198 -18.54 -8.59 -6.82
C LYS A 198 -18.59 -9.71 -7.85
N ASN A 199 -17.43 -10.14 -8.34
CA ASN A 199 -17.28 -11.19 -9.35
C ASN A 199 -16.81 -12.54 -8.77
N GLY A 200 -17.13 -12.80 -7.49
CA GLY A 200 -16.71 -13.99 -6.78
C GLY A 200 -15.37 -13.84 -6.04
N PHE A 201 -14.83 -14.95 -5.58
CA PHE A 201 -13.57 -14.95 -4.85
C PHE A 201 -12.36 -14.77 -5.77
N LYS A 202 -11.42 -13.89 -5.37
CA LYS A 202 -10.15 -13.64 -6.06
C LYS A 202 -8.98 -13.82 -5.11
N ARG A 203 -7.86 -14.31 -5.61
CA ARG A 203 -6.62 -14.54 -4.83
C ARG A 203 -5.77 -13.29 -4.83
N VAL A 204 -5.44 -12.79 -3.66
CA VAL A 204 -4.59 -11.60 -3.52
C VAL A 204 -3.20 -11.80 -4.15
N CYS A 205 -2.64 -13.00 -4.06
CA CYS A 205 -1.32 -13.28 -4.62
C CYS A 205 -1.27 -13.42 -6.16
N LYS A 206 -2.41 -13.59 -6.83
CA LYS A 206 -2.46 -13.84 -8.28
C LYS A 206 -3.27 -12.78 -9.02
N GLU A 207 -4.55 -12.59 -8.69
CA GLU A 207 -5.41 -11.56 -9.28
C GLU A 207 -5.17 -10.17 -8.67
N GLY A 208 -4.76 -10.11 -7.38
CA GLY A 208 -4.30 -8.92 -6.66
C GLY A 208 -2.78 -8.75 -6.69
N PRO A 209 -2.17 -8.05 -5.70
CA PRO A 209 -2.82 -7.50 -4.51
C PRO A 209 -3.66 -6.25 -4.77
N VAL A 210 -3.54 -5.64 -5.95
CA VAL A 210 -4.25 -4.40 -6.28
C VAL A 210 -5.56 -4.71 -6.98
N PHE A 211 -6.64 -4.12 -6.45
CA PHE A 211 -7.99 -4.24 -6.99
C PHE A 211 -8.64 -2.87 -7.14
N PRO A 212 -9.56 -2.69 -8.12
CA PRO A 212 -10.47 -1.56 -8.13
C PRO A 212 -11.28 -1.52 -6.83
N MET A 213 -11.43 -0.34 -6.23
CA MET A 213 -12.18 -0.18 -4.96
C MET A 213 -13.60 -0.71 -5.06
N GLU A 214 -14.26 -0.46 -6.18
CA GLU A 214 -15.63 -0.87 -6.44
C GLU A 214 -15.83 -2.39 -6.57
N GLU A 215 -14.77 -3.17 -6.78
CA GLU A 215 -14.87 -4.63 -6.87
C GLU A 215 -14.98 -5.32 -5.52
N ILE A 216 -14.42 -4.74 -4.46
CA ILE A 216 -14.31 -5.41 -3.17
C ILE A 216 -15.66 -5.41 -2.45
N LYS A 217 -16.07 -6.59 -2.00
CA LYS A 217 -17.14 -6.75 -1.04
C LYS A 217 -16.54 -6.74 0.36
N TRP A 218 -16.80 -5.66 1.08
CA TRP A 218 -16.46 -5.59 2.49
C TRP A 218 -17.53 -6.36 3.27
N ASP A 219 -17.09 -7.34 4.07
CA ASP A 219 -18.02 -8.07 4.92
C ASP A 219 -18.76 -7.09 5.82
N ALA A 220 -20.04 -7.34 6.06
CA ALA A 220 -20.78 -6.64 7.09
C ALA A 220 -20.13 -7.01 8.44
N ASP A 221 -19.76 -6.01 9.21
CA ASP A 221 -19.28 -6.17 10.59
C ASP A 221 -20.45 -6.61 11.48
#